data_43d645c8a90cb8bbff02653132aa2a56
#
_entry.id   43d645c8a90cb8bbff02653132aa2a56
#
_cell.length_a   1.000
_cell.length_b   1.000
_cell.length_c   1.000
_cell.angle_alpha   90.00
_cell.angle_beta   90.00
_cell.angle_gamma   90.00
#
_symmetry.space_group_name_H-M   'P 1'
#
loop_
_entity.id
_entity.type
_entity.pdbx_description
1 polymer ?
#
loop_
_entity_poly.entity_id
_entity_poly.type
_entity_poly.pdbx_seq_one_letter_code
_entity_poly.pdbx_strand_id
1 'polypeptide(L)'
;MAKVKLTVTESKCRSGYCKRGDEYIVEDLCPTICHELWNNIYPLVYALLNGATLDYGNLQAKKFDAKCPDECRVSIHGEIVEE
;
A
#
# COMPACT_ATOMS: atom_id res chain seq x y z
N MET A 1 8.64 3.21 16.37
CA MET A 1 8.75 2.21 15.30
C MET A 1 7.92 2.63 14.13
N ALA A 2 8.46 2.53 12.93
CA ALA A 2 7.73 2.97 11.73
C ALA A 2 6.63 1.99 11.35
N LYS A 3 5.54 2.53 10.87
CA LYS A 3 4.40 1.76 10.35
C LYS A 3 4.04 2.32 8.98
N VAL A 4 3.44 1.51 8.14
CA VAL A 4 2.93 1.95 6.85
C VAL A 4 1.41 1.93 6.89
N LYS A 5 0.80 3.04 6.55
CA LYS A 5 -0.65 3.13 6.42
C LYS A 5 -1.01 2.97 4.94
N LEU A 6 -1.86 2.01 4.65
CA LEU A 6 -2.37 1.75 3.31
C LEU A 6 -3.82 2.22 3.23
N THR A 7 -4.16 2.96 2.21
CA THR A 7 -5.52 3.45 1.98
C THR A 7 -5.96 3.09 0.58
N VAL A 8 -7.09 2.41 0.46
CA VAL A 8 -7.67 2.09 -0.86
C VAL A 8 -8.33 3.36 -1.41
N THR A 9 -7.78 3.89 -2.49
CA THR A 9 -8.28 5.13 -3.08
C THR A 9 -9.33 4.89 -4.16
N GLU A 10 -9.26 3.71 -4.82
CA GLU A 10 -10.21 3.35 -5.84
C GLU A 10 -10.33 1.82 -5.87
N SER A 11 -11.52 1.28 -6.10
CA SER A 11 -11.67 -0.16 -6.16
C SER A 11 -12.75 -0.61 -7.13
N LYS A 12 -12.38 -1.56 -7.99
CA LYS A 12 -13.28 -2.34 -8.83
C LYS A 12 -12.95 -3.82 -8.67
N CYS A 13 -12.57 -4.21 -7.44
CA CYS A 13 -12.19 -5.57 -7.13
C CYS A 13 -13.32 -6.53 -7.43
N ARG A 14 -13.03 -7.58 -8.22
CA ARG A 14 -14.04 -8.59 -8.61
C ARG A 14 -14.59 -9.36 -7.42
N SER A 15 -13.73 -9.62 -6.45
CA SER A 15 -14.10 -10.41 -5.27
C SER A 15 -14.66 -9.56 -4.13
N GLY A 16 -14.56 -8.23 -4.25
CA GLY A 16 -15.07 -7.33 -3.24
C GLY A 16 -14.26 -7.27 -1.95
N TYR A 17 -13.03 -7.77 -1.97
CA TYR A 17 -12.19 -7.79 -0.76
C TYR A 17 -11.65 -6.41 -0.39
N CYS A 18 -11.43 -5.55 -1.36
CA CYS A 18 -10.93 -4.21 -1.13
C CYS A 18 -11.97 -3.20 -1.58
N LYS A 19 -12.28 -2.26 -0.71
CA LYS A 19 -13.28 -1.22 -0.98
C LYS A 19 -12.67 0.15 -0.82
N ARG A 20 -13.10 1.10 -1.61
CA ARG A 20 -12.64 2.48 -1.51
C ARG A 20 -12.82 2.98 -0.08
N GLY A 21 -11.76 3.54 0.49
CA GLY A 21 -11.76 4.04 1.86
C GLY A 21 -11.24 3.05 2.89
N ASP A 22 -11.02 1.79 2.51
CA ASP A 22 -10.45 0.82 3.44
C ASP A 22 -9.04 1.23 3.80
N GLU A 23 -8.68 1.06 5.07
CA GLU A 23 -7.35 1.40 5.58
C GLU A 23 -6.73 0.20 6.29
N TYR A 24 -5.43 0.07 6.15
CA TYR A 24 -4.66 -1.00 6.80
C TYR A 24 -3.39 -0.40 7.40
N ILE A 25 -2.99 -0.90 8.57
CA ILE A 25 -1.72 -0.52 9.19
C ILE A 25 -0.80 -1.73 9.12
N VAL A 26 0.38 -1.54 8.53
CA VAL A 26 1.38 -2.59 8.40
C VAL A 26 2.50 -2.37 9.41
N GLU A 27 2.76 -3.38 10.22
CA GLU A 27 3.86 -3.41 11.19
C GLU A 27 4.70 -4.67 10.93
N ASP A 28 4.72 -5.58 11.90
CA ASP A 28 5.49 -6.82 11.79
C ASP A 28 4.79 -7.90 10.97
N LEU A 29 3.47 -7.84 10.91
CA LEU A 29 2.67 -8.83 10.20
C LEU A 29 1.88 -8.14 9.09
N CYS A 30 1.61 -8.90 8.01
CA CYS A 30 0.79 -8.37 6.95
C CYS A 30 -0.67 -8.25 7.41
N PRO A 31 -1.39 -7.24 6.93
CA PRO A 31 -2.81 -7.10 7.26
C PRO A 31 -3.65 -8.12 6.52
N THR A 32 -4.92 -8.20 6.87
CA THR A 32 -5.88 -9.03 6.16
C THR A 32 -6.27 -8.33 4.85
N ILE A 33 -5.48 -8.58 3.82
CA ILE A 33 -5.61 -7.93 2.52
C ILE A 33 -5.45 -8.99 1.43
N CYS A 34 -6.02 -8.73 0.25
CA CYS A 34 -5.90 -9.64 -0.89
C CYS A 34 -4.43 -9.93 -1.19
N HIS A 35 -4.07 -11.22 -1.29
CA HIS A 35 -2.66 -11.61 -1.48
C HIS A 35 -2.09 -11.11 -2.80
N GLU A 36 -2.91 -10.98 -3.84
CA GLU A 36 -2.44 -10.46 -5.13
C GLU A 36 -2.01 -8.99 -5.01
N LEU A 37 -2.82 -8.18 -4.36
CA LEU A 37 -2.49 -6.79 -4.12
C LEU A 37 -1.29 -6.68 -3.19
N TRP A 38 -1.29 -7.46 -2.10
CA TRP A 38 -0.19 -7.47 -1.14
C TRP A 38 1.14 -7.84 -1.81
N ASN A 39 1.11 -8.87 -2.63
CA ASN A 39 2.31 -9.33 -3.32
C ASN A 39 2.90 -8.24 -4.22
N ASN A 40 2.04 -7.44 -4.83
CA ASN A 40 2.47 -6.36 -5.73
C ASN A 40 3.04 -5.15 -4.97
N ILE A 41 2.54 -4.87 -3.78
CA ILE A 41 2.95 -3.68 -3.03
C ILE A 41 3.99 -3.97 -1.94
N TYR A 42 4.20 -5.23 -1.57
CA TYR A 42 5.09 -5.57 -0.47
C TYR A 42 6.52 -5.02 -0.63
N PRO A 43 7.16 -5.07 -1.81
CA PRO A 43 8.50 -4.50 -1.95
C PRO A 43 8.56 -3.02 -1.57
N LEU A 44 7.52 -2.26 -1.90
CA LEU A 44 7.43 -0.84 -1.56
C LEU A 44 7.23 -0.65 -0.06
N VAL A 45 6.36 -1.46 0.53
CA VAL A 45 6.11 -1.45 1.97
C VAL A 45 7.38 -1.80 2.73
N TYR A 46 8.08 -2.84 2.30
CA TYR A 46 9.33 -3.28 2.92
C TYR A 46 10.38 -2.16 2.88
N ALA A 47 10.51 -1.49 1.74
CA ALA A 47 11.45 -0.39 1.60
C ALA A 47 11.13 0.74 2.59
N LEU A 48 9.87 1.12 2.70
CA LEU A 48 9.47 2.17 3.63
C LEU A 48 9.71 1.79 5.08
N LEU A 49 9.41 0.55 5.44
CA LEU A 49 9.64 0.05 6.80
C LEU A 49 11.11 0.10 7.18
N ASN A 50 12.00 0.03 6.20
CA ASN A 50 13.45 0.05 6.41
C ASN A 50 14.06 1.44 6.20
N GLY A 51 13.24 2.46 6.16
CA GLY A 51 13.70 3.86 6.13
C GLY A 51 14.02 4.41 4.74
N ALA A 52 13.70 3.68 3.68
CA ALA A 52 13.95 4.16 2.33
C ALA A 52 12.95 5.25 1.92
N THR A 53 13.33 6.04 0.91
CA THR A 53 12.40 6.94 0.24
C THR A 53 12.15 6.40 -1.16
N LEU A 54 11.01 6.77 -1.73
CA LEU A 54 10.61 6.32 -3.06
C LEU A 54 10.35 7.52 -3.94
N ASP A 55 10.46 7.30 -5.25
CA ASP A 55 10.14 8.35 -6.22
C ASP A 55 8.64 8.64 -6.15
N TYR A 56 8.29 9.90 -5.94
CA TYR A 56 6.90 10.33 -5.89
C TYR A 56 6.78 11.63 -6.69
N GLY A 57 6.43 11.48 -7.95
CA GLY A 57 6.45 12.61 -8.86
C GLY A 57 7.88 13.09 -9.10
N ASN A 58 8.17 14.34 -8.76
CA ASN A 58 9.48 14.93 -8.94
C ASN A 58 10.34 14.94 -7.68
N LEU A 59 9.95 14.21 -6.65
CA LEU A 59 10.66 14.23 -5.38
C LEU A 59 10.73 12.84 -4.75
N GLN A 60 11.61 12.72 -3.76
CA GLN A 60 11.72 11.52 -2.94
C GLN A 60 10.82 11.68 -1.73
N ALA A 61 10.01 10.69 -1.45
CA ALA A 61 9.07 10.74 -0.34
C ALA A 61 8.92 9.36 0.29
N LYS A 62 8.38 9.33 1.51
CA LYS A 62 8.11 8.08 2.22
C LYS A 62 6.67 7.65 1.99
N LYS A 63 6.28 7.61 0.74
CA LYS A 63 4.93 7.22 0.32
C LYS A 63 4.95 6.71 -1.12
N PHE A 64 3.88 6.03 -1.50
CA PHE A 64 3.73 5.50 -2.86
C PHE A 64 2.27 5.36 -3.25
N ASP A 65 2.03 5.29 -4.53
CA ASP A 65 0.73 4.90 -5.10
C ASP A 65 0.96 3.66 -5.94
N ALA A 66 0.09 2.67 -5.81
CA ALA A 66 0.22 1.42 -6.54
C ALA A 66 -1.15 0.88 -6.93
N LYS A 67 -1.13 -0.15 -7.76
CA LYS A 67 -2.36 -0.75 -8.28
C LYS A 67 -2.29 -2.27 -8.19
N CYS A 68 -3.47 -2.89 -8.13
CA CYS A 68 -3.61 -4.33 -8.15
C CYS A 68 -3.10 -4.89 -9.49
N PRO A 69 -2.39 -6.03 -9.50
CA PRO A 69 -1.94 -6.64 -10.75
C PRO A 69 -3.09 -7.21 -11.59
N ASP A 70 -4.29 -7.39 -11.03
CA ASP A 70 -5.46 -7.82 -11.78
C ASP A 70 -6.11 -6.64 -12.49
N GLU A 71 -5.54 -6.27 -13.65
CA GLU A 71 -6.03 -5.19 -14.51
C GLU A 71 -6.17 -3.84 -13.81
N CYS A 72 -5.36 -3.59 -12.77
CA CYS A 72 -5.37 -2.31 -12.05
C CYS A 72 -6.74 -1.98 -11.46
N ARG A 73 -7.48 -2.99 -11.02
CA ARG A 73 -8.84 -2.80 -10.48
C ARG A 73 -8.87 -2.07 -9.14
N VAL A 74 -7.79 -2.14 -8.38
CA VAL A 74 -7.69 -1.48 -7.08
C VAL A 74 -6.49 -0.54 -7.10
N SER A 75 -6.71 0.70 -6.67
CA SER A 75 -5.63 1.66 -6.47
C SER A 75 -5.46 1.87 -4.98
N ILE A 76 -4.21 1.89 -4.52
CA ILE A 76 -3.89 1.99 -3.10
C ILE A 76 -2.78 3.00 -2.89
N HIS A 77 -2.88 3.76 -1.80
CA HIS A 77 -1.87 4.72 -1.38
C HIS A 77 -1.23 4.22 -0.09
N GLY A 78 0.09 4.23 -0.03
CA GLY A 78 0.81 3.86 1.18
C GLY A 78 1.74 4.98 1.61
N GLU A 79 1.84 5.20 2.91
CA GLU A 79 2.79 6.17 3.45
C GLU A 79 3.21 5.79 4.86
N ILE A 80 4.40 6.26 5.24
CA ILE A 80 4.91 6.04 6.59
C ILE A 80 4.13 6.90 7.57
N VAL A 81 3.73 6.27 8.68
CA VAL A 81 3.21 6.96 9.85
C VAL A 81 4.09 6.59 11.02
N GLU A 82 4.57 7.57 11.75
CA GLU A 82 5.46 7.36 12.88
C GLU A 82 4.75 7.72 14.19
N GLU A 83 5.05 6.95 15.20
CA GLU A 83 4.54 7.22 16.55
C GLU A 83 5.63 7.81 17.41
#